data_2069d8bb7e98bc89ce5beb36c30b0f19
#
_entry.id   2069d8bb7e98bc89ce5beb36c30b0f19
#
_cell.length_a   1.000
_cell.length_b   1.000
_cell.length_c   1.000
_cell.angle_alpha   90.00
_cell.angle_beta   90.00
_cell.angle_gamma   90.00
#
_symmetry.space_group_name_H-M   'P 1'
#
loop_
_entity.id
_entity.type
_entity.pdbx_description
1 polymer ?
#
loop_
_entity_poly.entity_id
_entity_poly.type
_entity_poly.pdbx_seq_one_letter_code
_entity_poly.pdbx_strand_id
1 'polypeptide(L)'
;MNYSIILYIVGKVMMLEATCFLIPAVTSIIYGEHEGLAYLTVGVVAAVIGYLISSKKKFEHVFFAREGFVMVALSWIVLSAVGAIPFVVTGEIPNMIDALFETVSGFTTTGASILEDVESLSHTSLIWRSFTHWVGGMGVIVLLLAILPMAGGYNMHLMKAESPGPVVGKLVPRLRDTAKILYLIYLVMTVIEFVILVIIKMPVFDALCITFGTAGTGGFGIKADSIGSYSYAIQVVVTIFMILFGVNFNAYFVLLGKHKKEAFKIEEVRWYFGIIFAAILIITVNIRGYFDNILIALNHAAFQVGSIITTTGYSTTDFDRWPQLSRNILIFLMMCGACAGSTGGGLKVSRIVVMVKSAFQEIGYYIHPRGVKTIKMDGKVLEKPVLNSIRVFLITYVMIYTISMFLLSLNNFDFETNFTAIAATFNNIGPGLAKVGPMANFNIYSYFSKLVLTFDMLAGRLELYPMLLLFCPGIWKIGKSK
;
A
#
# COMPACT_ATOMS: atom_id res chain seq x y z
N MET A 1 26.55 -1.74 -13.21
CA MET A 1 25.17 -2.21 -13.07
C MET A 1 24.91 -3.36 -14.03
N ASN A 2 24.27 -4.42 -13.59
CA ASN A 2 23.96 -5.58 -14.43
C ASN A 2 22.56 -5.42 -15.06
N TYR A 3 22.50 -4.81 -16.26
CA TYR A 3 21.25 -4.59 -16.99
C TYR A 3 20.55 -5.90 -17.39
N SER A 4 21.29 -6.98 -17.56
CA SER A 4 20.72 -8.26 -17.99
C SER A 4 19.79 -8.86 -16.94
N ILE A 5 20.15 -8.77 -15.66
CA ILE A 5 19.31 -9.28 -14.58
C ILE A 5 18.09 -8.39 -14.36
N ILE A 6 18.24 -7.06 -14.51
CA ILE A 6 17.11 -6.12 -14.41
C ILE A 6 16.06 -6.45 -15.47
N LEU A 7 16.49 -6.57 -16.73
CA LEU A 7 15.58 -6.91 -17.82
C LEU A 7 14.96 -8.31 -17.67
N TYR A 8 15.72 -9.28 -17.14
CA TYR A 8 15.17 -10.61 -16.86
C TYR A 8 14.02 -10.55 -15.84
N ILE A 9 14.22 -9.83 -14.72
CA ILE A 9 13.18 -9.70 -13.69
C ILE A 9 11.98 -8.92 -14.21
N VAL A 10 12.19 -7.80 -14.90
CA VAL A 10 11.11 -7.02 -15.51
C VAL A 10 10.31 -7.88 -16.49
N GLY A 11 10.98 -8.68 -17.35
CA GLY A 11 10.30 -9.61 -18.25
C GLY A 11 9.48 -10.67 -17.51
N LYS A 12 9.95 -11.17 -16.35
CA LYS A 12 9.19 -12.10 -15.52
C LYS A 12 7.98 -11.43 -14.84
N VAL A 13 8.11 -10.16 -14.43
CA VAL A 13 6.98 -9.37 -13.92
C VAL A 13 5.89 -9.21 -14.98
N MET A 14 6.26 -8.84 -16.21
CA MET A 14 5.30 -8.74 -17.33
C MET A 14 4.60 -10.08 -17.62
N MET A 15 5.31 -11.20 -17.55
CA MET A 15 4.70 -12.54 -17.72
C MET A 15 3.73 -12.88 -16.57
N LEU A 16 4.07 -12.48 -15.33
CA LEU A 16 3.17 -12.63 -14.19
C LEU A 16 1.90 -11.81 -14.39
N GLU A 17 2.04 -10.54 -14.76
CA GLU A 17 0.90 -9.66 -15.02
C GLU A 17 0.00 -10.18 -16.16
N ALA A 18 0.60 -10.72 -17.22
CA ALA A 18 -0.14 -11.37 -18.29
C ALA A 18 -1.04 -12.52 -17.78
N THR A 19 -0.60 -13.27 -16.78
CA THR A 19 -1.45 -14.28 -16.12
C THR A 19 -2.54 -13.66 -15.26
N CYS A 20 -2.28 -12.50 -14.65
CA CYS A 20 -3.27 -11.75 -13.87
C CYS A 20 -4.44 -11.24 -14.73
N PHE A 21 -4.20 -10.88 -16.00
CA PHE A 21 -5.25 -10.46 -16.93
C PHE A 21 -6.27 -11.57 -17.27
N LEU A 22 -5.99 -12.81 -16.92
CA LEU A 22 -7.00 -13.89 -17.07
C LEU A 22 -8.20 -13.68 -16.14
N ILE A 23 -8.04 -13.01 -15.00
CA ILE A 23 -9.14 -12.77 -14.06
C ILE A 23 -10.20 -11.84 -14.65
N PRO A 24 -9.87 -10.63 -15.10
CA PRO A 24 -10.86 -9.76 -15.78
C PRO A 24 -11.40 -10.41 -17.07
N ALA A 25 -10.59 -11.17 -17.82
CA ALA A 25 -11.06 -11.87 -19.01
C ALA A 25 -12.14 -12.92 -18.68
N VAL A 26 -11.96 -13.71 -17.61
CA VAL A 26 -12.98 -14.67 -17.15
C VAL A 26 -14.23 -13.93 -16.66
N THR A 27 -14.07 -12.83 -15.94
CA THR A 27 -15.20 -12.00 -15.48
C THR A 27 -16.01 -11.48 -16.67
N SER A 28 -15.36 -11.00 -17.72
CA SER A 28 -16.00 -10.56 -18.96
C SER A 28 -16.88 -11.65 -19.58
N ILE A 29 -16.40 -12.91 -19.60
CA ILE A 29 -17.19 -14.03 -20.11
C ILE A 29 -18.43 -14.27 -19.25
N ILE A 30 -18.29 -14.19 -17.92
CA ILE A 30 -19.40 -14.43 -16.96
C ILE A 30 -20.50 -13.36 -17.13
N TYR A 31 -20.12 -12.10 -17.33
CA TYR A 31 -21.06 -10.98 -17.45
C TYR A 31 -21.46 -10.68 -18.90
N GLY A 32 -20.88 -11.36 -19.89
CA GLY A 32 -21.19 -11.14 -21.32
C GLY A 32 -20.67 -9.80 -21.86
N GLU A 33 -19.58 -9.29 -21.29
CA GLU A 33 -18.94 -8.03 -21.66
C GLU A 33 -17.89 -8.25 -22.77
N HIS A 34 -17.53 -7.20 -23.52
CA HIS A 34 -16.54 -7.28 -24.61
C HIS A 34 -15.14 -6.81 -24.18
N GLU A 35 -15.05 -6.10 -23.09
CA GLU A 35 -13.83 -5.47 -22.56
C GLU A 35 -12.73 -6.50 -22.24
N GLY A 36 -13.11 -7.74 -21.92
CA GLY A 36 -12.18 -8.84 -21.66
C GLY A 36 -11.23 -9.17 -22.82
N LEU A 37 -11.63 -8.87 -24.07
CA LEU A 37 -10.76 -9.03 -25.23
C LEU A 37 -9.55 -8.07 -25.18
N ALA A 38 -9.76 -6.84 -24.70
CA ALA A 38 -8.67 -5.88 -24.52
C ALA A 38 -7.66 -6.39 -23.47
N TYR A 39 -8.13 -6.93 -22.34
CA TYR A 39 -7.27 -7.51 -21.30
C TYR A 39 -6.50 -8.73 -21.81
N LEU A 40 -7.14 -9.62 -22.57
CA LEU A 40 -6.48 -10.80 -23.17
C LEU A 40 -5.42 -10.37 -24.20
N THR A 41 -5.75 -9.43 -25.11
CA THR A 41 -4.80 -9.00 -26.13
C THR A 41 -3.57 -8.32 -25.53
N VAL A 42 -3.77 -7.42 -24.56
CA VAL A 42 -2.66 -6.80 -23.83
C VAL A 42 -1.86 -7.86 -23.05
N GLY A 43 -2.53 -8.82 -22.42
CA GLY A 43 -1.90 -9.94 -21.72
C GLY A 43 -1.02 -10.77 -22.64
N VAL A 44 -1.49 -11.17 -23.81
CA VAL A 44 -0.69 -11.92 -24.79
C VAL A 44 0.53 -11.13 -25.25
N VAL A 45 0.37 -9.83 -25.56
CA VAL A 45 1.47 -8.96 -25.98
C VAL A 45 2.49 -8.82 -24.84
N ALA A 46 2.04 -8.60 -23.60
CA ALA A 46 2.90 -8.52 -22.43
C ALA A 46 3.66 -9.83 -22.17
N ALA A 47 3.00 -11.00 -22.32
CA ALA A 47 3.64 -12.30 -22.19
C ALA A 47 4.73 -12.52 -23.24
N VAL A 48 4.45 -12.20 -24.51
CA VAL A 48 5.41 -12.33 -25.61
C VAL A 48 6.62 -11.41 -25.38
N ILE A 49 6.41 -10.14 -25.09
CA ILE A 49 7.48 -9.18 -24.82
C ILE A 49 8.29 -9.64 -23.59
N GLY A 50 7.62 -10.00 -22.50
CA GLY A 50 8.24 -10.48 -21.27
C GLY A 50 9.09 -11.74 -21.51
N TYR A 51 8.60 -12.68 -22.31
CA TYR A 51 9.34 -13.88 -22.71
C TYR A 51 10.59 -13.52 -23.53
N LEU A 52 10.44 -12.69 -24.57
CA LEU A 52 11.57 -12.27 -25.43
C LEU A 52 12.66 -11.54 -24.64
N ILE A 53 12.29 -10.70 -23.69
CA ILE A 53 13.22 -9.97 -22.82
C ILE A 53 13.92 -10.93 -21.84
N SER A 54 13.20 -11.93 -21.31
CA SER A 54 13.73 -12.84 -20.28
C SER A 54 14.46 -14.05 -20.84
N SER A 55 14.19 -14.50 -22.09
CA SER A 55 14.70 -15.78 -22.63
C SER A 55 16.16 -15.76 -23.03
N LYS A 56 16.71 -14.61 -23.46
CA LYS A 56 18.03 -14.53 -24.11
C LYS A 56 19.22 -14.26 -23.16
N LYS A 57 19.06 -14.34 -21.83
CA LYS A 57 20.10 -13.82 -20.93
C LYS A 57 20.66 -14.88 -20.00
N LYS A 58 21.94 -15.24 -20.25
CA LYS A 58 22.83 -15.83 -19.25
C LYS A 58 23.27 -14.71 -18.33
N PHE A 59 22.99 -14.80 -17.03
CA PHE A 59 23.46 -13.84 -16.04
C PHE A 59 24.40 -14.52 -15.05
N GLU A 60 25.47 -13.83 -14.72
CA GLU A 60 26.33 -14.19 -13.61
C GLU A 60 25.56 -13.97 -12.32
N HIS A 61 25.68 -14.88 -11.38
CA HIS A 61 24.83 -15.02 -10.19
C HIS A 61 25.02 -13.94 -9.11
N VAL A 62 25.71 -12.83 -9.40
CA VAL A 62 26.01 -11.81 -8.39
C VAL A 62 25.38 -10.47 -8.74
N PHE A 63 24.45 -9.99 -7.91
CA PHE A 63 23.98 -8.61 -7.96
C PHE A 63 24.04 -7.95 -6.57
N PHE A 64 24.22 -6.64 -6.56
CA PHE A 64 24.34 -5.85 -5.33
C PHE A 64 23.00 -5.21 -4.95
N ALA A 65 22.91 -4.64 -3.75
CA ALA A 65 21.69 -3.99 -3.26
C ALA A 65 21.16 -2.90 -4.22
N ARG A 66 22.04 -2.17 -4.90
CA ARG A 66 21.66 -1.12 -5.84
C ARG A 66 20.87 -1.66 -7.04
N GLU A 67 21.26 -2.82 -7.60
CA GLU A 67 20.51 -3.48 -8.67
C GLU A 67 19.11 -3.92 -8.15
N GLY A 68 19.04 -4.39 -6.90
CA GLY A 68 17.78 -4.74 -6.25
C GLY A 68 16.82 -3.58 -6.17
N PHE A 69 17.26 -2.42 -5.73
CA PHE A 69 16.40 -1.22 -5.66
C PHE A 69 15.90 -0.77 -7.03
N VAL A 70 16.79 -0.72 -8.02
CA VAL A 70 16.42 -0.35 -9.41
C VAL A 70 15.45 -1.37 -10.01
N MET A 71 15.68 -2.67 -9.81
CA MET A 71 14.77 -3.72 -10.29
C MET A 71 13.36 -3.58 -9.70
N VAL A 72 13.26 -3.33 -8.40
CA VAL A 72 11.96 -3.12 -7.74
C VAL A 72 11.25 -1.91 -8.34
N ALA A 73 11.90 -0.75 -8.38
CA ALA A 73 11.27 0.47 -8.89
C ALA A 73 10.83 0.34 -10.36
N LEU A 74 11.69 -0.20 -11.23
CA LEU A 74 11.35 -0.42 -12.65
C LEU A 74 10.21 -1.45 -12.81
N SER A 75 10.19 -2.51 -11.99
CA SER A 75 9.12 -3.51 -12.02
C SER A 75 7.78 -2.89 -11.71
N TRP A 76 7.68 -2.03 -10.70
CA TRP A 76 6.46 -1.34 -10.35
C TRP A 76 6.00 -0.35 -11.42
N ILE A 77 6.92 0.41 -12.02
CA ILE A 77 6.62 1.33 -13.12
C ILE A 77 6.09 0.55 -14.33
N VAL A 78 6.78 -0.53 -14.74
CA VAL A 78 6.38 -1.33 -15.91
C VAL A 78 5.05 -2.03 -15.67
N LEU A 79 4.85 -2.64 -14.50
CA LEU A 79 3.61 -3.27 -14.10
C LEU A 79 2.45 -2.27 -14.20
N SER A 80 2.61 -1.07 -13.64
CA SER A 80 1.56 -0.05 -13.68
C SER A 80 1.29 0.47 -15.10
N ALA A 81 2.34 0.62 -15.89
CA ALA A 81 2.20 1.09 -17.28
C ALA A 81 1.49 0.05 -18.18
N VAL A 82 1.82 -1.23 -18.02
CA VAL A 82 1.18 -2.33 -18.77
C VAL A 82 -0.27 -2.50 -18.30
N GLY A 83 -0.51 -2.47 -16.99
CA GLY A 83 -1.84 -2.58 -16.41
C GLY A 83 -2.80 -1.43 -16.73
N ALA A 84 -2.26 -0.26 -17.14
CA ALA A 84 -3.05 0.88 -17.60
C ALA A 84 -3.58 0.73 -19.04
N ILE A 85 -2.88 -0.03 -19.88
CA ILE A 85 -3.21 -0.14 -21.32
C ILE A 85 -4.63 -0.65 -21.56
N PRO A 86 -5.15 -1.67 -20.84
CA PRO A 86 -6.52 -2.14 -21.06
C PRO A 86 -7.57 -1.03 -20.89
N PHE A 87 -7.44 -0.15 -19.89
CA PHE A 87 -8.39 0.97 -19.68
C PHE A 87 -8.43 1.94 -20.86
N VAL A 88 -7.27 2.19 -21.49
CA VAL A 88 -7.17 3.05 -22.67
C VAL A 88 -7.76 2.34 -23.90
N VAL A 89 -7.48 1.05 -24.07
CA VAL A 89 -7.95 0.25 -25.21
C VAL A 89 -9.47 0.05 -25.19
N THR A 90 -10.05 -0.15 -24.00
CA THR A 90 -11.52 -0.24 -23.83
C THR A 90 -12.20 1.10 -23.98
N GLY A 91 -11.47 2.21 -23.81
CA GLY A 91 -12.03 3.56 -23.84
C GLY A 91 -12.69 3.98 -22.52
N GLU A 92 -12.66 3.16 -21.47
CA GLU A 92 -13.23 3.50 -20.16
C GLU A 92 -12.43 4.59 -19.45
N ILE A 93 -11.10 4.62 -19.64
CA ILE A 93 -10.23 5.74 -19.25
C ILE A 93 -9.36 6.09 -20.46
N PRO A 94 -9.84 6.99 -21.35
CA PRO A 94 -9.19 7.21 -22.65
C PRO A 94 -7.81 7.86 -22.55
N ASN A 95 -7.56 8.64 -21.49
CA ASN A 95 -6.28 9.32 -21.30
C ASN A 95 -5.27 8.43 -20.62
N MET A 96 -4.08 8.25 -21.20
CA MET A 96 -3.02 7.40 -20.66
C MET A 96 -2.48 7.87 -19.31
N ILE A 97 -2.47 9.18 -19.03
CA ILE A 97 -1.99 9.71 -17.73
C ILE A 97 -3.01 9.36 -16.64
N ASP A 98 -4.29 9.49 -16.93
CA ASP A 98 -5.38 9.14 -16.02
C ASP A 98 -5.42 7.62 -15.79
N ALA A 99 -5.29 6.81 -16.84
CA ALA A 99 -5.20 5.36 -16.72
C ALA A 99 -3.96 4.92 -15.91
N LEU A 100 -2.82 5.58 -16.09
CA LEU A 100 -1.60 5.33 -15.32
C LEU A 100 -1.79 5.71 -13.84
N PHE A 101 -2.41 6.87 -13.55
CA PHE A 101 -2.73 7.29 -12.19
C PHE A 101 -3.61 6.24 -11.49
N GLU A 102 -4.70 5.81 -12.14
CA GLU A 102 -5.62 4.80 -11.60
C GLU A 102 -4.92 3.47 -11.36
N THR A 103 -4.09 3.01 -12.29
CA THR A 103 -3.39 1.72 -12.18
C THR A 103 -2.25 1.77 -11.16
N VAL A 104 -1.49 2.88 -11.09
CA VAL A 104 -0.49 3.08 -10.03
C VAL A 104 -1.19 3.10 -8.68
N SER A 105 -2.30 3.84 -8.54
CA SER A 105 -3.12 3.83 -7.33
C SER A 105 -3.58 2.42 -6.97
N GLY A 106 -3.95 1.62 -7.96
CA GLY A 106 -4.30 0.21 -7.80
C GLY A 106 -3.15 -0.62 -7.23
N PHE A 107 -2.04 -0.70 -7.93
CA PHE A 107 -0.91 -1.54 -7.52
C PHE A 107 -0.22 -1.03 -6.25
N THR A 108 -0.10 0.29 -6.05
CA THR A 108 0.47 0.85 -4.81
C THR A 108 -0.50 0.79 -3.63
N THR A 109 -1.70 0.22 -3.86
CA THR A 109 -2.73 0.10 -2.84
C THR A 109 -3.11 1.44 -2.21
N THR A 110 -3.15 2.50 -3.04
CA THR A 110 -3.47 3.85 -2.58
C THR A 110 -4.98 4.09 -2.53
N GLY A 111 -5.72 3.68 -3.56
CA GLY A 111 -7.18 3.90 -3.63
C GLY A 111 -7.60 5.30 -4.05
N ALA A 112 -6.68 6.19 -4.39
CA ALA A 112 -6.99 7.47 -5.01
C ALA A 112 -7.49 7.24 -6.45
N SER A 113 -8.62 7.83 -6.81
CA SER A 113 -9.25 7.62 -8.13
C SER A 113 -9.44 8.93 -8.88
N ILE A 114 -9.31 8.86 -10.21
CA ILE A 114 -9.66 9.96 -11.12
C ILE A 114 -11.09 9.80 -11.65
N LEU A 115 -11.77 8.72 -11.34
CA LEU A 115 -13.10 8.43 -11.86
C LEU A 115 -14.14 9.31 -11.16
N GLU A 116 -15.00 9.95 -11.96
CA GLU A 116 -16.14 10.72 -11.44
C GLU A 116 -17.32 9.80 -11.14
N ASP A 117 -17.50 8.77 -11.97
CA ASP A 117 -18.51 7.73 -11.79
C ASP A 117 -17.86 6.35 -11.93
N VAL A 118 -17.70 5.69 -10.79
CA VAL A 118 -17.12 4.36 -10.71
C VAL A 118 -18.08 3.27 -11.16
N GLU A 119 -19.39 3.53 -11.05
CA GLU A 119 -20.43 2.55 -11.38
C GLU A 119 -20.66 2.42 -12.91
N SER A 120 -20.13 3.37 -13.69
CA SER A 120 -20.17 3.31 -15.16
C SER A 120 -19.17 2.32 -15.76
N LEU A 121 -18.18 1.85 -14.98
CA LEU A 121 -17.20 0.87 -15.46
C LEU A 121 -17.82 -0.52 -15.61
N SER A 122 -17.30 -1.29 -16.56
CA SER A 122 -17.61 -2.73 -16.71
C SER A 122 -17.17 -3.54 -15.47
N HIS A 123 -17.83 -4.67 -15.21
CA HIS A 123 -17.41 -5.61 -14.18
C HIS A 123 -15.97 -6.09 -14.41
N THR A 124 -15.58 -6.20 -15.68
CA THR A 124 -14.23 -6.54 -16.12
C THR A 124 -13.19 -5.55 -15.59
N SER A 125 -13.44 -4.26 -15.70
CA SER A 125 -12.54 -3.22 -15.22
C SER A 125 -12.63 -2.99 -13.71
N LEU A 126 -13.80 -3.15 -13.11
CA LEU A 126 -13.98 -3.10 -11.66
C LEU A 126 -13.18 -4.21 -10.94
N ILE A 127 -13.24 -5.44 -11.45
CA ILE A 127 -12.46 -6.55 -10.84
C ILE A 127 -10.97 -6.32 -11.03
N TRP A 128 -10.53 -5.80 -12.19
CA TRP A 128 -9.12 -5.48 -12.41
C TRP A 128 -8.61 -4.45 -11.41
N ARG A 129 -9.32 -3.33 -11.22
CA ARG A 129 -9.00 -2.31 -10.21
C ARG A 129 -8.82 -2.94 -8.83
N SER A 130 -9.80 -3.72 -8.37
CA SER A 130 -9.76 -4.36 -7.06
C SER A 130 -8.64 -5.41 -6.96
N PHE A 131 -8.41 -6.18 -8.03
CA PHE A 131 -7.38 -7.21 -8.05
C PHE A 131 -5.96 -6.63 -8.05
N THR A 132 -5.73 -5.44 -8.65
CA THR A 132 -4.44 -4.76 -8.55
C THR A 132 -4.07 -4.47 -7.09
N HIS A 133 -5.03 -4.12 -6.21
CA HIS A 133 -4.81 -3.99 -4.78
C HIS A 133 -4.35 -5.29 -4.13
N TRP A 134 -5.00 -6.40 -4.48
CA TRP A 134 -4.63 -7.70 -3.91
C TRP A 134 -3.21 -8.11 -4.29
N VAL A 135 -2.81 -7.91 -5.55
CA VAL A 135 -1.45 -8.17 -6.04
C VAL A 135 -0.44 -7.22 -5.38
N GLY A 136 -0.78 -5.93 -5.30
CA GLY A 136 0.08 -4.88 -4.72
C GLY A 136 0.26 -5.00 -3.21
N GLY A 137 -0.75 -5.52 -2.48
CA GLY A 137 -0.76 -5.58 -1.02
C GLY A 137 0.44 -6.31 -0.42
N MET A 138 0.76 -7.51 -0.92
CA MET A 138 1.92 -8.28 -0.47
C MET A 138 3.21 -8.00 -1.26
N GLY A 139 3.14 -7.14 -2.29
CA GLY A 139 4.27 -6.81 -3.14
C GLY A 139 4.55 -7.83 -4.24
N VAL A 140 4.81 -7.32 -5.43
CA VAL A 140 4.98 -8.13 -6.65
C VAL A 140 6.23 -8.98 -6.59
N ILE A 141 7.31 -8.45 -6.05
CA ILE A 141 8.59 -9.18 -5.97
C ILE A 141 8.57 -10.24 -4.87
N VAL A 142 7.86 -10.01 -3.78
CA VAL A 142 7.65 -11.06 -2.76
C VAL A 142 6.88 -12.23 -3.37
N LEU A 143 5.89 -11.96 -4.24
CA LEU A 143 5.20 -12.99 -5.01
C LEU A 143 6.15 -13.74 -5.95
N LEU A 144 6.99 -13.02 -6.68
CA LEU A 144 8.01 -13.65 -7.54
C LEU A 144 9.00 -14.50 -6.75
N LEU A 145 9.45 -14.04 -5.57
CA LEU A 145 10.35 -14.81 -4.70
C LEU A 145 9.69 -16.10 -4.17
N ALA A 146 8.38 -16.09 -3.96
CA ALA A 146 7.65 -17.28 -3.55
C ALA A 146 7.54 -18.32 -4.68
N ILE A 147 7.37 -17.85 -5.92
CA ILE A 147 7.12 -18.70 -7.11
C ILE A 147 8.44 -19.17 -7.75
N LEU A 148 9.39 -18.25 -7.99
CA LEU A 148 10.61 -18.55 -8.72
C LEU A 148 11.72 -19.12 -7.81
N PRO A 149 12.35 -20.24 -8.19
CA PRO A 149 13.54 -20.75 -7.50
C PRO A 149 14.77 -19.90 -7.89
N MET A 150 14.97 -18.79 -7.20
CA MET A 150 16.20 -17.99 -7.37
C MET A 150 17.29 -18.53 -6.45
N ALA A 151 18.41 -18.99 -7.01
CA ALA A 151 19.54 -19.52 -6.26
C ALA A 151 20.43 -18.38 -5.72
N GLY A 152 20.83 -18.48 -4.43
CA GLY A 152 21.85 -17.61 -3.83
C GLY A 152 21.33 -16.63 -2.77
N GLY A 153 22.25 -15.99 -2.03
CA GLY A 153 21.97 -15.05 -0.92
C GLY A 153 21.37 -13.69 -1.33
N TYR A 154 21.07 -13.50 -2.60
CA TYR A 154 20.66 -12.24 -3.23
C TYR A 154 19.21 -11.84 -2.93
N ASN A 155 18.36 -12.80 -2.61
CA ASN A 155 16.95 -12.59 -2.31
C ASN A 155 16.70 -11.64 -1.12
N MET A 156 17.69 -11.49 -0.22
CA MET A 156 17.61 -10.58 0.92
C MET A 156 17.53 -9.11 0.49
N HIS A 157 18.26 -8.73 -0.55
CA HIS A 157 18.25 -7.34 -1.02
C HIS A 157 16.92 -6.97 -1.69
N LEU A 158 16.33 -7.90 -2.44
CA LEU A 158 15.00 -7.72 -3.05
C LEU A 158 13.91 -7.62 -1.99
N MET A 159 13.92 -8.54 -1.02
CA MET A 159 12.94 -8.52 0.05
C MET A 159 13.06 -7.27 0.93
N LYS A 160 14.28 -6.79 1.20
CA LYS A 160 14.51 -5.51 1.90
C LYS A 160 14.03 -4.30 1.11
N ALA A 161 14.13 -4.34 -0.22
CA ALA A 161 13.74 -3.23 -1.07
C ALA A 161 12.21 -3.08 -1.19
N GLU A 162 11.45 -4.15 -0.97
CA GLU A 162 10.00 -4.15 -1.12
C GLU A 162 9.26 -4.33 0.21
N SER A 163 9.89 -4.93 1.22
CA SER A 163 9.24 -5.15 2.52
C SER A 163 9.30 -3.91 3.38
N PRO A 164 8.16 -3.27 3.70
CA PRO A 164 8.13 -2.03 4.45
C PRO A 164 8.53 -2.22 5.91
N GLY A 165 9.49 -1.40 6.38
CA GLY A 165 9.85 -1.31 7.78
C GLY A 165 11.36 -1.36 8.09
N PRO A 166 11.76 -0.88 9.28
CA PRO A 166 13.16 -0.75 9.65
C PRO A 166 13.89 -2.08 9.90
N VAL A 167 13.15 -3.17 10.13
CA VAL A 167 13.74 -4.49 10.43
C VAL A 167 12.97 -5.59 9.69
N VAL A 168 13.65 -6.29 8.80
CA VAL A 168 13.13 -7.51 8.18
C VAL A 168 13.59 -8.72 9.02
N GLY A 169 12.69 -9.25 9.84
CA GLY A 169 12.94 -10.48 10.60
C GLY A 169 12.95 -11.71 9.69
N LYS A 170 13.93 -12.61 9.85
CA LYS A 170 13.90 -13.93 9.21
C LYS A 170 13.00 -14.85 10.01
N LEU A 171 11.89 -15.30 9.39
CA LEU A 171 10.98 -16.28 10.01
C LEU A 171 11.55 -17.70 9.95
N VAL A 172 12.25 -18.00 8.86
CA VAL A 172 12.87 -19.31 8.60
C VAL A 172 14.21 -19.13 7.88
N PRO A 173 15.09 -20.16 7.84
CA PRO A 173 16.42 -20.04 7.26
C PRO A 173 16.45 -19.65 5.79
N ARG A 174 15.41 -20.02 5.01
CA ARG A 174 15.29 -19.69 3.60
C ARG A 174 14.26 -18.59 3.37
N LEU A 175 14.64 -17.52 2.70
CA LEU A 175 13.76 -16.36 2.40
C LEU A 175 12.54 -16.75 1.56
N ARG A 176 12.69 -17.70 0.66
CA ARG A 176 11.58 -18.24 -0.13
C ARG A 176 10.49 -18.86 0.76
N ASP A 177 10.88 -19.58 1.79
CA ASP A 177 9.93 -20.21 2.70
C ASP A 177 9.25 -19.15 3.57
N THR A 178 9.95 -18.09 3.96
CA THR A 178 9.36 -16.91 4.60
C THR A 178 8.29 -16.28 3.69
N ALA A 179 8.62 -15.99 2.43
CA ALA A 179 7.68 -15.41 1.47
C ALA A 179 6.44 -16.29 1.28
N LYS A 180 6.62 -17.61 1.14
CA LYS A 180 5.50 -18.56 1.01
C LYS A 180 4.57 -18.57 2.22
N ILE A 181 5.12 -18.53 3.43
CA ILE A 181 4.33 -18.51 4.66
C ILE A 181 3.52 -17.22 4.75
N LEU A 182 4.14 -16.06 4.48
CA LEU A 182 3.45 -14.78 4.48
C LEU A 182 2.32 -14.75 3.45
N TYR A 183 2.57 -15.25 2.22
CA TYR A 183 1.54 -15.34 1.19
C TYR A 183 0.41 -16.32 1.57
N LEU A 184 0.73 -17.43 2.21
CA LEU A 184 -0.29 -18.36 2.68
C LEU A 184 -1.20 -17.74 3.73
N ILE A 185 -0.63 -17.00 4.71
CA ILE A 185 -1.41 -16.28 5.72
C ILE A 185 -2.31 -15.24 5.03
N TYR A 186 -1.75 -14.47 4.10
CA TYR A 186 -2.49 -13.47 3.33
C TYR A 186 -3.67 -14.09 2.57
N LEU A 187 -3.43 -15.17 1.83
CA LEU A 187 -4.44 -15.89 1.08
C LEU A 187 -5.55 -16.47 1.99
N VAL A 188 -5.17 -17.10 3.11
CA VAL A 188 -6.12 -17.68 4.05
C VAL A 188 -7.02 -16.58 4.65
N MET A 189 -6.44 -15.44 5.07
CA MET A 189 -7.21 -14.31 5.58
C MET A 189 -8.16 -13.73 4.52
N THR A 190 -7.69 -13.60 3.27
CA THR A 190 -8.52 -13.17 2.13
C THR A 190 -9.73 -14.10 1.93
N VAL A 191 -9.50 -15.41 1.91
CA VAL A 191 -10.58 -16.40 1.74
C VAL A 191 -11.57 -16.36 2.91
N ILE A 192 -11.09 -16.23 4.14
CA ILE A 192 -11.96 -16.14 5.33
C ILE A 192 -12.85 -14.88 5.23
N GLU A 193 -12.31 -13.72 4.91
CA GLU A 193 -13.09 -12.50 4.73
C GLU A 193 -14.15 -12.66 3.64
N PHE A 194 -13.75 -13.13 2.46
CA PHE A 194 -14.66 -13.37 1.35
C PHE A 194 -15.84 -14.27 1.77
N VAL A 195 -15.55 -15.41 2.39
CA VAL A 195 -16.58 -16.36 2.82
C VAL A 195 -17.53 -15.73 3.85
N ILE A 196 -17.03 -14.96 4.81
CA ILE A 196 -17.85 -14.27 5.79
C ILE A 196 -18.77 -13.24 5.10
N LEU A 197 -18.24 -12.43 4.17
CA LEU A 197 -19.03 -11.43 3.44
C LEU A 197 -20.16 -12.09 2.63
N VAL A 198 -19.91 -13.21 1.98
CA VAL A 198 -20.94 -13.96 1.25
C VAL A 198 -21.98 -14.55 2.20
N ILE A 199 -21.59 -15.10 3.37
CA ILE A 199 -22.51 -15.63 4.38
C ILE A 199 -23.48 -14.55 4.90
N ILE A 200 -22.98 -13.32 5.09
CA ILE A 200 -23.83 -12.19 5.50
C ILE A 200 -24.58 -11.54 4.33
N LYS A 201 -24.68 -12.25 3.20
CA LYS A 201 -25.48 -11.90 2.01
C LYS A 201 -24.99 -10.70 1.22
N MET A 202 -23.70 -10.43 1.21
CA MET A 202 -23.11 -9.52 0.23
C MET A 202 -23.12 -10.19 -1.15
N PRO A 203 -23.45 -9.48 -2.26
CA PRO A 203 -23.32 -10.04 -3.61
C PRO A 203 -21.91 -10.59 -3.86
N VAL A 204 -21.80 -11.74 -4.53
CA VAL A 204 -20.51 -12.44 -4.69
C VAL A 204 -19.45 -11.57 -5.37
N PHE A 205 -19.84 -10.82 -6.40
CA PHE A 205 -18.94 -9.92 -7.09
C PHE A 205 -18.45 -8.80 -6.18
N ASP A 206 -19.37 -8.14 -5.47
CA ASP A 206 -19.05 -7.08 -4.51
C ASP A 206 -18.13 -7.61 -3.40
N ALA A 207 -18.47 -8.78 -2.84
CA ALA A 207 -17.67 -9.43 -1.81
C ALA A 207 -16.24 -9.72 -2.29
N LEU A 208 -16.07 -10.15 -3.55
CA LEU A 208 -14.76 -10.41 -4.12
C LEU A 208 -13.94 -9.13 -4.29
N CYS A 209 -14.54 -8.08 -4.89
CA CYS A 209 -13.88 -6.80 -5.10
C CYS A 209 -13.49 -6.13 -3.77
N ILE A 210 -14.43 -6.10 -2.80
CA ILE A 210 -14.19 -5.49 -1.49
C ILE A 210 -13.11 -6.27 -0.72
N THR A 211 -13.17 -7.61 -0.74
CA THR A 211 -12.13 -8.44 -0.10
C THR A 211 -10.75 -8.17 -0.69
N PHE A 212 -10.62 -8.03 -2.01
CA PHE A 212 -9.33 -7.70 -2.63
C PHE A 212 -8.82 -6.34 -2.18
N GLY A 213 -9.69 -5.34 -2.12
CA GLY A 213 -9.33 -4.01 -1.63
C GLY A 213 -9.00 -3.98 -0.14
N THR A 214 -9.73 -4.73 0.70
CA THR A 214 -9.45 -4.84 2.14
C THR A 214 -8.13 -5.57 2.40
N ALA A 215 -7.93 -6.72 1.76
CA ALA A 215 -6.72 -7.52 1.92
C ALA A 215 -5.47 -6.75 1.47
N GLY A 216 -5.55 -6.08 0.33
CA GLY A 216 -4.47 -5.22 -0.17
C GLY A 216 -4.31 -3.93 0.63
N THR A 217 -5.29 -3.56 1.47
CA THR A 217 -5.39 -2.23 2.10
C THR A 217 -5.38 -1.10 1.06
N GLY A 218 -6.23 -1.24 0.01
CA GLY A 218 -6.18 -0.35 -1.15
C GLY A 218 -7.38 0.57 -1.33
N GLY A 219 -8.60 0.16 -0.95
CA GLY A 219 -9.76 1.04 -0.81
C GLY A 219 -10.55 1.40 -2.08
N PHE A 220 -10.27 0.82 -3.23
CA PHE A 220 -11.13 1.02 -4.39
C PHE A 220 -12.53 0.43 -4.14
N GLY A 221 -13.52 1.32 -4.03
CA GLY A 221 -14.94 0.96 -4.03
C GLY A 221 -15.43 0.61 -5.43
N ILE A 222 -16.53 -0.14 -5.50
CA ILE A 222 -17.30 -0.41 -6.72
C ILE A 222 -18.58 0.42 -6.77
N LYS A 223 -18.88 1.15 -5.69
CA LYS A 223 -19.98 2.10 -5.57
C LYS A 223 -19.48 3.50 -5.29
N ALA A 224 -20.25 4.50 -5.67
CA ALA A 224 -19.93 5.90 -5.48
C ALA A 224 -19.78 6.29 -3.99
N ASP A 225 -20.54 5.66 -3.10
CA ASP A 225 -20.49 5.85 -1.64
C ASP A 225 -19.55 4.88 -0.91
N SER A 226 -18.67 4.19 -1.65
CA SER A 226 -17.72 3.19 -1.16
C SER A 226 -18.42 2.05 -0.39
N ILE A 227 -18.38 2.02 0.95
CA ILE A 227 -19.03 1.00 1.80
C ILE A 227 -20.29 1.54 2.50
N GLY A 228 -20.68 2.78 2.22
CA GLY A 228 -21.76 3.47 2.93
C GLY A 228 -23.13 2.78 2.83
N SER A 229 -23.50 2.32 1.62
CA SER A 229 -24.79 1.67 1.34
C SER A 229 -24.91 0.22 1.80
N TYR A 230 -23.81 -0.41 2.22
CA TYR A 230 -23.87 -1.78 2.74
C TYR A 230 -24.33 -1.82 4.21
N SER A 231 -24.86 -2.98 4.62
CA SER A 231 -25.34 -3.17 5.99
C SER A 231 -24.24 -2.97 7.05
N TYR A 232 -24.62 -2.57 8.26
CA TYR A 232 -23.68 -2.42 9.38
C TYR A 232 -22.89 -3.69 9.67
N ALA A 233 -23.48 -4.87 9.46
CA ALA A 233 -22.77 -6.14 9.62
C ALA A 233 -21.60 -6.26 8.66
N ILE A 234 -21.79 -5.88 7.39
CA ILE A 234 -20.73 -5.83 6.37
C ILE A 234 -19.66 -4.82 6.76
N GLN A 235 -20.06 -3.60 7.16
CA GLN A 235 -19.16 -2.55 7.60
C GLN A 235 -18.27 -3.00 8.77
N VAL A 236 -18.84 -3.69 9.76
CA VAL A 236 -18.11 -4.23 10.92
C VAL A 236 -17.10 -5.30 10.48
N VAL A 237 -17.49 -6.23 9.60
CA VAL A 237 -16.57 -7.27 9.11
C VAL A 237 -15.42 -6.63 8.36
N VAL A 238 -15.68 -5.72 7.43
CA VAL A 238 -14.63 -5.00 6.68
C VAL A 238 -13.71 -4.23 7.64
N THR A 239 -14.27 -3.54 8.66
CA THR A 239 -13.47 -2.84 9.69
C THR A 239 -12.50 -3.78 10.40
N ILE A 240 -12.99 -4.94 10.84
CA ILE A 240 -12.15 -5.93 11.54
C ILE A 240 -11.03 -6.42 10.63
N PHE A 241 -11.34 -6.76 9.38
CA PHE A 241 -10.33 -7.26 8.45
C PHE A 241 -9.34 -6.19 8.01
N MET A 242 -9.75 -4.93 7.78
CA MET A 242 -8.82 -3.82 7.59
C MET A 242 -7.80 -3.74 8.73
N ILE A 243 -8.27 -3.71 9.99
CA ILE A 243 -7.40 -3.66 11.16
C ILE A 243 -6.47 -4.89 11.22
N LEU A 244 -6.97 -6.08 10.92
CA LEU A 244 -6.16 -7.31 10.92
C LEU A 244 -5.09 -7.28 9.81
N PHE A 245 -5.40 -6.87 8.59
CA PHE A 245 -4.40 -6.75 7.51
C PHE A 245 -3.35 -5.66 7.79
N GLY A 246 -3.66 -4.66 8.61
CA GLY A 246 -2.72 -3.66 9.10
C GLY A 246 -1.74 -4.14 10.18
N VAL A 247 -1.92 -5.33 10.76
CA VAL A 247 -1.01 -5.92 11.74
C VAL A 247 0.22 -6.51 11.04
N ASN A 248 1.36 -6.48 11.72
CA ASN A 248 2.58 -7.14 11.27
C ASN A 248 2.36 -8.64 11.03
N PHE A 249 2.57 -9.13 9.81
CA PHE A 249 2.36 -10.55 9.45
C PHE A 249 3.26 -11.52 10.23
N ASN A 250 4.42 -11.06 10.73
CA ASN A 250 5.24 -11.86 11.63
C ASN A 250 4.50 -12.19 12.95
N ALA A 251 3.62 -11.31 13.43
CA ALA A 251 2.82 -11.57 14.62
C ALA A 251 1.90 -12.77 14.42
N TYR A 252 1.30 -12.91 13.25
CA TYR A 252 0.48 -14.09 12.91
C TYR A 252 1.29 -15.37 12.85
N PHE A 253 2.50 -15.31 12.28
CA PHE A 253 3.38 -16.46 12.26
C PHE A 253 3.75 -16.93 13.69
N VAL A 254 4.08 -15.99 14.58
CA VAL A 254 4.34 -16.28 15.99
C VAL A 254 3.10 -16.82 16.70
N LEU A 255 1.91 -16.26 16.40
CA LEU A 255 0.63 -16.69 16.98
C LEU A 255 0.26 -18.12 16.59
N LEU A 256 0.58 -18.55 15.35
CA LEU A 256 0.39 -19.92 14.89
C LEU A 256 1.44 -20.89 15.42
N GLY A 257 2.55 -20.38 15.94
CA GLY A 257 3.66 -21.15 16.50
C GLY A 257 3.43 -21.62 17.95
N LYS A 258 4.49 -22.21 18.53
CA LYS A 258 4.47 -22.71 19.93
C LYS A 258 4.42 -21.60 20.98
N HIS A 259 4.90 -20.39 20.66
CA HIS A 259 5.04 -19.27 21.61
C HIS A 259 3.97 -18.19 21.39
N LYS A 260 2.70 -18.56 21.33
CA LYS A 260 1.56 -17.67 21.02
C LYS A 260 1.52 -16.36 21.84
N LYS A 261 1.91 -16.42 23.11
CA LYS A 261 1.91 -15.25 24.01
C LYS A 261 2.94 -14.16 23.61
N GLU A 262 3.97 -14.53 22.84
CA GLU A 262 4.98 -13.57 22.40
C GLU A 262 4.45 -12.62 21.31
N ALA A 263 3.47 -13.05 20.51
CA ALA A 263 2.81 -12.19 19.52
C ALA A 263 2.21 -10.93 20.17
N PHE A 264 1.59 -11.08 21.34
CA PHE A 264 0.99 -9.96 22.09
C PHE A 264 2.03 -9.08 22.82
N LYS A 265 3.28 -9.52 22.92
CA LYS A 265 4.38 -8.75 23.53
C LYS A 265 5.08 -7.85 22.51
N ILE A 266 4.83 -8.02 21.20
CA ILE A 266 5.39 -7.17 20.16
C ILE A 266 4.96 -5.73 20.42
N GLU A 267 5.93 -4.85 20.66
CA GLU A 267 5.67 -3.48 21.10
C GLU A 267 4.92 -2.67 20.06
N GLU A 268 5.28 -2.81 18.78
CA GLU A 268 4.60 -2.15 17.65
C GLU A 268 3.11 -2.50 17.62
N VAL A 269 2.76 -3.78 17.79
CA VAL A 269 1.35 -4.25 17.75
C VAL A 269 0.55 -3.67 18.92
N ARG A 270 1.15 -3.55 20.10
CA ARG A 270 0.49 -2.92 21.25
C ARG A 270 0.23 -1.44 21.03
N TRP A 271 1.21 -0.70 20.49
CA TRP A 271 1.04 0.70 20.16
C TRP A 271 -0.02 0.90 19.05
N TYR A 272 -0.01 0.05 18.03
CA TYR A 272 -0.99 0.07 16.95
C TYR A 272 -2.43 -0.05 17.50
N PHE A 273 -2.73 -1.09 18.29
CA PHE A 273 -4.06 -1.24 18.89
C PHE A 273 -4.39 -0.13 19.89
N GLY A 274 -3.41 0.35 20.65
CA GLY A 274 -3.59 1.47 21.58
C GLY A 274 -3.99 2.76 20.87
N ILE A 275 -3.34 3.10 19.75
CA ILE A 275 -3.67 4.28 18.92
C ILE A 275 -5.08 4.13 18.33
N ILE A 276 -5.42 2.97 17.76
CA ILE A 276 -6.75 2.71 17.20
C ILE A 276 -7.82 2.89 18.26
N PHE A 277 -7.68 2.25 19.42
CA PHE A 277 -8.67 2.32 20.48
C PHE A 277 -8.86 3.75 20.99
N ALA A 278 -7.77 4.48 21.25
CA ALA A 278 -7.84 5.87 21.69
C ALA A 278 -8.51 6.77 20.64
N ALA A 279 -8.16 6.63 19.36
CA ALA A 279 -8.76 7.40 18.28
C ALA A 279 -10.25 7.11 18.12
N ILE A 280 -10.68 5.84 18.17
CA ILE A 280 -12.09 5.45 18.10
C ILE A 280 -12.86 6.09 19.24
N LEU A 281 -12.38 6.02 20.47
CA LEU A 281 -13.08 6.61 21.63
C LEU A 281 -13.24 8.12 21.49
N ILE A 282 -12.15 8.84 21.15
CA ILE A 282 -12.19 10.30 21.06
C ILE A 282 -13.10 10.74 19.91
N ILE A 283 -12.99 10.11 18.74
CA ILE A 283 -13.84 10.45 17.59
C ILE A 283 -15.29 10.12 17.87
N THR A 284 -15.62 8.94 18.44
CA THR A 284 -17.01 8.56 18.78
C THR A 284 -17.68 9.60 19.66
N VAL A 285 -16.99 10.06 20.72
CA VAL A 285 -17.52 11.09 21.61
C VAL A 285 -17.71 12.42 20.88
N ASN A 286 -16.76 12.77 19.99
CA ASN A 286 -16.78 14.04 19.28
C ASN A 286 -17.86 14.12 18.19
N ILE A 287 -18.18 12.99 17.52
CA ILE A 287 -19.18 12.94 16.45
C ILE A 287 -20.56 12.47 16.92
N ARG A 288 -20.76 12.17 18.21
CA ARG A 288 -22.03 11.63 18.73
C ARG A 288 -23.27 12.46 18.40
N GLY A 289 -23.12 13.77 18.26
CA GLY A 289 -24.21 14.69 17.94
C GLY A 289 -24.58 14.73 16.44
N TYR A 290 -23.84 14.04 15.59
CA TYR A 290 -24.10 13.93 14.14
C TYR A 290 -24.95 12.70 13.78
N PHE A 291 -25.17 11.80 14.73
CA PHE A 291 -25.88 10.54 14.52
C PHE A 291 -26.93 10.31 15.61
N ASP A 292 -28.03 9.66 15.27
CA ASP A 292 -29.17 9.41 16.19
C ASP A 292 -28.78 8.48 17.35
N ASN A 293 -27.78 7.61 17.16
CA ASN A 293 -27.37 6.64 18.16
C ASN A 293 -25.84 6.59 18.29
N ILE A 294 -25.37 6.51 19.53
CA ILE A 294 -23.94 6.38 19.82
C ILE A 294 -23.31 5.13 19.21
N LEU A 295 -24.06 4.04 19.03
CA LEU A 295 -23.58 2.82 18.38
C LEU A 295 -23.32 3.04 16.87
N ILE A 296 -24.12 3.88 16.21
CA ILE A 296 -23.93 4.27 14.82
C ILE A 296 -22.68 5.16 14.73
N ALA A 297 -22.55 6.14 15.63
CA ALA A 297 -21.33 6.96 15.72
C ALA A 297 -20.08 6.11 15.96
N LEU A 298 -20.16 5.11 16.84
CA LEU A 298 -19.06 4.17 17.11
C LEU A 298 -18.71 3.35 15.86
N ASN A 299 -19.71 2.85 15.11
CA ASN A 299 -19.47 2.11 13.88
C ASN A 299 -18.72 2.95 12.85
N HIS A 300 -19.17 4.17 12.58
CA HIS A 300 -18.52 5.07 11.63
C HIS A 300 -17.14 5.51 12.12
N ALA A 301 -16.97 5.81 13.40
CA ALA A 301 -15.67 6.13 13.97
C ALA A 301 -14.68 4.96 13.87
N ALA A 302 -15.10 3.75 14.23
CA ALA A 302 -14.27 2.56 14.14
C ALA A 302 -13.88 2.23 12.70
N PHE A 303 -14.86 2.36 11.77
CA PHE A 303 -14.61 2.14 10.35
C PHE A 303 -13.58 3.14 9.81
N GLN A 304 -13.76 4.46 10.03
CA GLN A 304 -12.85 5.47 9.50
C GLN A 304 -11.48 5.41 10.15
N VAL A 305 -11.39 5.19 11.46
CA VAL A 305 -10.09 4.98 12.13
C VAL A 305 -9.39 3.75 11.57
N GLY A 306 -10.10 2.62 11.43
CA GLY A 306 -9.57 1.40 10.83
C GLY A 306 -9.09 1.65 9.40
N SER A 307 -9.92 2.26 8.57
CA SER A 307 -9.63 2.57 7.16
C SER A 307 -8.40 3.46 7.00
N ILE A 308 -8.30 4.54 7.77
CA ILE A 308 -7.23 5.53 7.61
C ILE A 308 -5.91 5.05 8.18
N ILE A 309 -5.87 4.45 9.38
CA ILE A 309 -4.59 3.99 9.98
C ILE A 309 -3.99 2.80 9.23
N THR A 310 -4.84 1.95 8.66
CA THR A 310 -4.38 0.81 7.84
C THR A 310 -4.03 1.22 6.41
N THR A 311 -4.28 2.49 6.09
CA THR A 311 -4.12 3.04 4.75
C THR A 311 -5.00 2.34 3.70
N THR A 312 -6.17 1.85 4.11
CA THR A 312 -7.12 1.20 3.19
C THR A 312 -7.89 2.24 2.37
N GLY A 313 -8.44 3.28 2.99
CA GLY A 313 -9.11 4.36 2.29
C GLY A 313 -10.61 4.17 2.00
N TYR A 314 -11.24 3.06 2.41
CA TYR A 314 -12.69 2.93 2.34
C TYR A 314 -13.40 3.95 3.22
N SER A 315 -14.63 4.34 2.84
CA SER A 315 -15.47 5.24 3.62
C SER A 315 -16.89 4.69 3.80
N THR A 316 -17.51 5.04 4.93
CA THR A 316 -18.92 4.77 5.20
C THR A 316 -19.74 6.05 5.32
N THR A 317 -19.10 7.19 5.36
CA THR A 317 -19.70 8.51 5.48
C THR A 317 -18.67 9.58 5.07
N ASP A 318 -19.19 10.77 4.78
CA ASP A 318 -18.35 11.93 4.48
C ASP A 318 -17.72 12.50 5.76
N PHE A 319 -16.51 12.01 6.09
CA PHE A 319 -15.78 12.48 7.27
C PHE A 319 -15.19 13.89 7.11
N ASP A 320 -15.23 14.48 5.91
CA ASP A 320 -14.83 15.87 5.72
C ASP A 320 -15.79 16.84 6.44
N ARG A 321 -17.04 16.43 6.68
CA ARG A 321 -18.03 17.17 7.45
C ARG A 321 -17.92 16.99 8.96
N TRP A 322 -17.01 16.17 9.45
CA TRP A 322 -16.86 15.94 10.88
C TRP A 322 -16.20 17.14 11.58
N PRO A 323 -16.38 17.26 12.91
CA PRO A 323 -15.73 18.31 13.68
C PRO A 323 -14.21 18.31 13.51
N GLN A 324 -13.61 19.50 13.60
CA GLN A 324 -12.17 19.71 13.33
C GLN A 324 -11.24 18.78 14.12
N LEU A 325 -11.59 18.46 15.38
CA LEU A 325 -10.80 17.52 16.18
C LEU A 325 -10.73 16.14 15.53
N SER A 326 -11.88 15.61 15.07
CA SER A 326 -11.94 14.31 14.42
C SER A 326 -11.16 14.30 13.10
N ARG A 327 -11.28 15.35 12.28
CA ARG A 327 -10.51 15.52 11.04
C ARG A 327 -9.00 15.56 11.30
N ASN A 328 -8.55 16.31 12.31
CA ASN A 328 -7.14 16.39 12.69
C ASN A 328 -6.60 15.04 13.18
N ILE A 329 -7.39 14.26 13.94
CA ILE A 329 -7.01 12.92 14.35
C ILE A 329 -6.85 12.02 13.11
N LEU A 330 -7.77 12.07 12.14
CA LEU A 330 -7.66 11.30 10.92
C LEU A 330 -6.40 11.69 10.11
N ILE A 331 -6.08 13.00 9.97
CA ILE A 331 -4.83 13.45 9.34
C ILE A 331 -3.60 12.89 10.07
N PHE A 332 -3.60 12.90 11.40
CA PHE A 332 -2.52 12.30 12.18
C PHE A 332 -2.38 10.80 11.90
N LEU A 333 -3.50 10.08 11.83
CA LEU A 333 -3.51 8.65 11.49
C LEU A 333 -3.03 8.39 10.05
N MET A 334 -3.34 9.28 9.09
CA MET A 334 -2.80 9.21 7.71
C MET A 334 -1.26 9.20 7.72
N MET A 335 -0.64 10.02 8.58
CA MET A 335 0.82 10.05 8.69
C MET A 335 1.37 8.83 9.42
N CYS A 336 0.67 8.31 10.44
CA CYS A 336 1.13 7.17 11.22
C CYS A 336 1.27 5.90 10.39
N GLY A 337 0.22 5.54 9.63
CA GLY A 337 0.15 4.30 8.88
C GLY A 337 0.02 3.05 9.74
N ALA A 338 0.16 1.87 9.10
CA ALA A 338 0.02 0.56 9.73
C ALA A 338 1.33 0.04 10.35
N CYS A 339 1.33 -1.23 10.81
CA CYS A 339 2.55 -1.89 11.29
C CYS A 339 3.55 -2.16 10.15
N ALA A 340 4.83 -2.17 10.48
CA ALA A 340 5.87 -2.65 9.57
C ALA A 340 5.67 -4.13 9.24
N GLY A 341 5.82 -4.52 7.97
CA GLY A 341 5.56 -5.89 7.53
C GLY A 341 4.08 -6.26 7.51
N SER A 342 3.19 -5.29 7.35
CA SER A 342 1.79 -5.42 6.97
C SER A 342 1.60 -5.02 5.50
N THR A 343 0.37 -5.09 4.99
CA THR A 343 0.01 -4.61 3.64
C THR A 343 -0.12 -3.09 3.56
N GLY A 344 -0.31 -2.40 4.70
CA GLY A 344 -0.54 -0.96 4.75
C GLY A 344 0.67 -0.10 4.35
N GLY A 345 0.42 1.15 3.98
CA GLY A 345 1.39 2.20 3.67
C GLY A 345 1.80 3.06 4.88
N GLY A 346 2.16 4.32 4.65
CA GLY A 346 2.51 5.32 5.66
C GLY A 346 3.89 5.18 6.27
N LEU A 347 4.20 6.05 7.25
CA LEU A 347 5.49 6.06 7.95
C LEU A 347 5.79 4.82 8.78
N LYS A 348 4.77 4.05 9.15
CA LYS A 348 4.75 2.87 10.04
C LYS A 348 4.83 3.23 11.52
N VAL A 349 3.96 2.54 12.29
CA VAL A 349 3.88 2.69 13.74
C VAL A 349 5.24 2.49 14.42
N SER A 350 6.04 1.51 13.99
CA SER A 350 7.37 1.26 14.55
C SER A 350 8.30 2.48 14.49
N ARG A 351 8.31 3.20 13.35
CA ARG A 351 9.12 4.42 13.21
C ARG A 351 8.62 5.53 14.12
N ILE A 352 7.29 5.73 14.21
CA ILE A 352 6.69 6.73 15.10
C ILE A 352 7.08 6.44 16.54
N VAL A 353 6.95 5.20 17.00
CA VAL A 353 7.35 4.79 18.37
C VAL A 353 8.82 5.07 18.62
N VAL A 354 9.71 4.73 17.70
CA VAL A 354 11.15 5.00 17.83
C VAL A 354 11.44 6.49 17.85
N MET A 355 10.77 7.30 17.03
CA MET A 355 10.92 8.77 17.02
C MET A 355 10.49 9.39 18.35
N VAL A 356 9.33 8.97 18.88
CA VAL A 356 8.84 9.43 20.18
C VAL A 356 9.83 9.04 21.30
N LYS A 357 10.30 7.80 21.32
CA LYS A 357 11.33 7.37 22.28
C LYS A 357 12.64 8.15 22.14
N SER A 358 13.06 8.49 20.90
CA SER A 358 14.24 9.30 20.64
C SER A 358 14.08 10.72 21.20
N ALA A 359 12.91 11.33 21.06
CA ALA A 359 12.61 12.65 21.61
C ALA A 359 12.68 12.62 23.14
N PHE A 360 12.06 11.62 23.79
CA PHE A 360 12.14 11.48 25.26
C PHE A 360 13.57 11.15 25.74
N GLN A 361 14.37 10.41 24.97
CA GLN A 361 15.77 10.18 25.28
C GLN A 361 16.57 11.48 25.28
N GLU A 362 16.36 12.32 24.27
CA GLU A 362 17.04 13.60 24.13
C GLU A 362 16.69 14.54 25.30
N ILE A 363 15.40 14.67 25.63
CA ILE A 363 14.96 15.41 26.82
C ILE A 363 15.64 14.87 28.09
N GLY A 364 15.67 13.53 28.22
CA GLY A 364 16.34 12.88 29.35
C GLY A 364 17.85 13.13 29.42
N TYR A 365 18.51 13.34 28.26
CA TYR A 365 19.92 13.73 28.21
C TYR A 365 20.17 15.13 28.77
N TYR A 366 19.28 16.10 28.45
CA TYR A 366 19.38 17.47 29.04
C TYR A 366 19.18 17.47 30.55
N ILE A 367 18.35 16.56 31.09
CA ILE A 367 18.14 16.44 32.55
C ILE A 367 19.33 15.74 33.24
N HIS A 368 19.87 14.69 32.60
CA HIS A 368 20.93 13.85 33.11
C HIS A 368 22.05 13.62 32.08
N PRO A 369 22.95 14.61 31.84
CA PRO A 369 23.92 14.56 30.73
C PRO A 369 24.91 13.39 30.79
N ARG A 370 25.17 12.84 31.99
CA ARG A 370 26.05 11.70 32.18
C ARG A 370 25.34 10.34 32.10
N GLY A 371 24.02 10.34 31.97
CA GLY A 371 23.23 9.11 31.91
C GLY A 371 23.27 8.49 30.50
N VAL A 372 23.65 7.24 30.38
CA VAL A 372 23.59 6.49 29.15
C VAL A 372 22.22 5.83 29.03
N LYS A 373 21.32 6.43 28.27
CA LYS A 373 20.00 5.85 27.96
C LYS A 373 20.03 5.24 26.55
N THR A 374 19.62 3.99 26.42
CA THR A 374 19.52 3.30 25.13
C THR A 374 18.05 3.16 24.72
N ILE A 375 17.77 3.35 23.43
CA ILE A 375 16.43 3.11 22.86
C ILE A 375 16.27 1.61 22.64
N LYS A 376 15.17 1.05 23.17
CA LYS A 376 14.83 -0.36 23.02
C LYS A 376 13.53 -0.53 22.25
N MET A 377 13.46 -1.58 21.42
CA MET A 377 12.26 -2.07 20.77
C MET A 377 12.16 -3.57 21.03
N ASP A 378 11.02 -4.06 21.48
CA ASP A 378 10.82 -5.47 21.89
C ASP A 378 11.88 -5.97 22.90
N GLY A 379 12.30 -5.10 23.82
CA GLY A 379 13.35 -5.40 24.82
C GLY A 379 14.78 -5.38 24.29
N LYS A 380 15.00 -5.25 22.98
CA LYS A 380 16.34 -5.20 22.36
C LYS A 380 16.78 -3.77 22.13
N VAL A 381 18.06 -3.49 22.38
CA VAL A 381 18.67 -2.17 22.11
C VAL A 381 18.76 -1.97 20.59
N LEU A 382 18.26 -0.84 20.12
CA LEU A 382 18.42 -0.47 18.70
C LEU A 382 19.83 0.07 18.45
N GLU A 383 20.45 -0.43 17.40
CA GLU A 383 21.76 0.01 16.95
C GLU A 383 21.72 1.45 16.39
N LYS A 384 22.81 2.20 16.59
CA LYS A 384 22.94 3.56 16.06
C LYS A 384 22.66 3.69 14.55
N PRO A 385 23.12 2.77 13.67
CA PRO A 385 22.80 2.84 12.24
C PRO A 385 21.29 2.77 11.94
N VAL A 386 20.53 1.96 12.70
CA VAL A 386 19.07 1.86 12.53
C VAL A 386 18.38 3.16 12.93
N LEU A 387 18.78 3.74 14.08
CA LEU A 387 18.25 5.03 14.53
C LEU A 387 18.55 6.15 13.54
N ASN A 388 19.77 6.19 13.01
CA ASN A 388 20.15 7.18 11.99
C ASN A 388 19.36 6.98 10.68
N SER A 389 19.14 5.75 10.26
CA SER A 389 18.33 5.43 9.07
C SER A 389 16.89 5.95 9.21
N ILE A 390 16.27 5.80 10.39
CA ILE A 390 14.91 6.32 10.66
C ILE A 390 14.90 7.85 10.60
N ARG A 391 15.90 8.52 11.17
CA ARG A 391 16.00 9.99 11.13
C ARG A 391 16.16 10.51 9.70
N VAL A 392 17.08 9.92 8.93
CA VAL A 392 17.32 10.31 7.54
C VAL A 392 16.09 10.03 6.67
N PHE A 393 15.39 8.91 6.91
CA PHE A 393 14.14 8.61 6.23
C PHE A 393 13.10 9.72 6.46
N LEU A 394 12.90 10.16 7.71
CA LEU A 394 11.96 11.24 8.03
C LEU A 394 12.33 12.56 7.35
N ILE A 395 13.62 12.93 7.35
CA ILE A 395 14.09 14.14 6.67
C ILE A 395 13.78 14.05 5.17
N THR A 396 14.10 12.92 4.53
CA THR A 396 13.82 12.69 3.10
C THR A 396 12.32 12.72 2.81
N TYR A 397 11.51 12.12 3.69
CA TYR A 397 10.05 12.14 3.62
C TYR A 397 9.51 13.57 3.62
N VAL A 398 9.93 14.39 4.59
CA VAL A 398 9.51 15.81 4.69
C VAL A 398 9.98 16.62 3.48
N MET A 399 11.20 16.37 2.97
CA MET A 399 11.70 17.05 1.77
C MET A 399 10.84 16.75 0.53
N ILE A 400 10.53 15.47 0.25
CA ILE A 400 9.69 15.10 -0.89
C ILE A 400 8.30 15.70 -0.71
N TYR A 401 7.69 15.54 0.46
CA TYR A 401 6.38 16.10 0.78
C TYR A 401 6.32 17.61 0.50
N THR A 402 7.35 18.34 0.93
CA THR A 402 7.47 19.80 0.70
C THR A 402 7.61 20.14 -0.79
N ILE A 403 8.43 19.38 -1.52
CA ILE A 403 8.58 19.56 -2.98
C ILE A 403 7.25 19.32 -3.69
N SER A 404 6.58 18.21 -3.40
CA SER A 404 5.28 17.89 -3.99
C SER A 404 4.24 18.99 -3.67
N MET A 405 4.28 19.55 -2.44
CA MET A 405 3.39 20.66 -2.05
C MET A 405 3.58 21.90 -2.93
N PHE A 406 4.84 22.28 -3.22
CA PHE A 406 5.11 23.39 -4.14
C PHE A 406 4.67 23.08 -5.58
N LEU A 407 4.87 21.85 -6.05
CA LEU A 407 4.47 21.46 -7.40
C LEU A 407 2.94 21.44 -7.56
N LEU A 408 2.20 20.95 -6.56
CA LEU A 408 0.74 20.94 -6.58
C LEU A 408 0.14 22.35 -6.47
N SER A 409 0.82 23.28 -5.80
CA SER A 409 0.34 24.66 -5.66
C SER A 409 0.16 25.38 -7.01
N LEU A 410 0.74 24.86 -8.09
CA LEU A 410 0.52 25.38 -9.45
C LEU A 410 -0.95 25.27 -9.91
N ASN A 411 -1.77 24.40 -9.28
CA ASN A 411 -3.21 24.33 -9.57
C ASN A 411 -4.05 25.35 -8.82
N ASN A 412 -3.45 26.18 -7.95
CA ASN A 412 -4.11 27.20 -7.14
C ASN A 412 -5.29 26.68 -6.27
N PHE A 413 -5.19 25.46 -5.79
CA PHE A 413 -6.12 24.95 -4.79
C PHE A 413 -5.71 25.38 -3.38
N ASP A 414 -6.65 25.33 -2.44
CA ASP A 414 -6.42 25.65 -1.03
C ASP A 414 -5.40 24.70 -0.39
N PHE A 415 -4.81 25.18 0.71
CA PHE A 415 -3.77 24.43 1.43
C PHE A 415 -4.26 23.05 1.90
N GLU A 416 -5.49 22.96 2.41
CA GLU A 416 -6.03 21.71 2.92
C GLU A 416 -6.17 20.66 1.83
N THR A 417 -6.68 21.04 0.65
CA THR A 417 -6.78 20.16 -0.52
C THR A 417 -5.41 19.63 -0.93
N ASN A 418 -4.42 20.50 -1.15
CA ASN A 418 -3.10 20.08 -1.62
C ASN A 418 -2.34 19.27 -0.56
N PHE A 419 -2.41 19.71 0.72
CA PHE A 419 -1.76 19.01 1.82
C PHE A 419 -2.32 17.59 1.98
N THR A 420 -3.63 17.44 2.01
CA THR A 420 -4.24 16.12 2.21
C THR A 420 -4.19 15.24 0.96
N ALA A 421 -4.15 15.82 -0.25
CA ALA A 421 -3.91 15.06 -1.48
C ALA A 421 -2.53 14.37 -1.45
N ILE A 422 -1.48 15.10 -1.04
CA ILE A 422 -0.15 14.51 -0.87
C ILE A 422 -0.15 13.51 0.28
N ALA A 423 -0.78 13.84 1.43
CA ALA A 423 -0.88 12.90 2.54
C ALA A 423 -1.52 11.59 2.11
N ALA A 424 -2.61 11.65 1.34
CA ALA A 424 -3.35 10.50 0.85
C ALA A 424 -2.54 9.67 -0.15
N THR A 425 -1.86 10.29 -1.09
CA THR A 425 -1.09 9.60 -2.14
C THR A 425 0.26 9.09 -1.63
N PHE A 426 1.01 9.91 -0.90
CA PHE A 426 2.33 9.56 -0.40
C PHE A 426 2.32 8.52 0.74
N ASN A 427 1.21 8.43 1.49
CA ASN A 427 1.01 7.37 2.48
C ASN A 427 0.14 6.21 1.97
N ASN A 428 -0.28 6.24 0.69
CA ASN A 428 -1.07 5.20 0.03
C ASN A 428 -2.40 4.93 0.76
N ILE A 429 -3.26 5.97 0.93
CA ILE A 429 -4.51 5.89 1.70
C ILE A 429 -5.76 6.06 0.82
N GLY A 430 -5.66 6.89 -0.22
CA GLY A 430 -6.75 7.23 -1.14
C GLY A 430 -7.43 8.56 -0.86
N PRO A 431 -8.44 8.65 0.01
CA PRO A 431 -9.13 9.90 0.26
C PRO A 431 -8.31 10.87 1.13
N GLY A 432 -8.36 12.16 0.78
CA GLY A 432 -7.89 13.27 1.61
C GLY A 432 -9.03 14.00 2.29
N LEU A 433 -8.98 15.32 2.28
CA LEU A 433 -10.02 16.24 2.77
C LEU A 433 -10.31 17.30 1.70
N ALA A 434 -11.34 18.11 1.93
CA ALA A 434 -11.81 19.15 1.04
C ALA A 434 -12.08 18.60 -0.38
N LYS A 435 -11.46 19.15 -1.44
CA LYS A 435 -11.74 18.76 -2.83
C LYS A 435 -11.28 17.35 -3.20
N VAL A 436 -10.52 16.66 -2.35
CA VAL A 436 -10.09 15.26 -2.50
C VAL A 436 -10.58 14.39 -1.36
N GLY A 437 -11.68 14.81 -0.71
CA GLY A 437 -12.33 14.10 0.37
C GLY A 437 -12.92 12.75 -0.07
N PRO A 438 -13.57 12.01 0.86
CA PRO A 438 -14.04 10.64 0.63
C PRO A 438 -15.15 10.54 -0.43
N MET A 439 -15.84 11.64 -0.74
CA MET A 439 -16.90 11.73 -1.76
C MET A 439 -16.43 12.49 -3.01
N ALA A 440 -15.14 12.73 -3.14
CA ALA A 440 -14.53 13.47 -4.23
C ALA A 440 -13.47 12.59 -4.94
N ASN A 441 -12.86 13.12 -6.00
CA ASN A 441 -11.87 12.42 -6.79
C ASN A 441 -10.69 13.32 -7.18
N PHE A 442 -9.63 12.74 -7.74
CA PHE A 442 -8.43 13.46 -8.13
C PHE A 442 -8.46 14.01 -9.57
N ASN A 443 -9.59 13.90 -10.27
CA ASN A 443 -9.72 14.39 -11.64
C ASN A 443 -9.56 15.92 -11.76
N ILE A 444 -9.79 16.64 -10.66
CA ILE A 444 -9.61 18.10 -10.56
C ILE A 444 -8.18 18.57 -10.86
N TYR A 445 -7.18 17.71 -10.68
CA TYR A 445 -5.78 18.07 -10.89
C TYR A 445 -5.38 18.03 -12.37
N SER A 446 -4.45 18.92 -12.73
CA SER A 446 -3.82 18.91 -14.05
C SER A 446 -3.02 17.62 -14.27
N TYR A 447 -2.77 17.25 -15.51
CA TYR A 447 -1.96 16.07 -15.86
C TYR A 447 -0.58 16.11 -15.23
N PHE A 448 0.04 17.29 -15.13
CA PHE A 448 1.33 17.44 -14.45
C PHE A 448 1.22 17.07 -12.96
N SER A 449 0.22 17.58 -12.25
CA SER A 449 0.03 17.27 -10.84
C SER A 449 -0.38 15.80 -10.61
N LYS A 450 -1.14 15.21 -11.52
CA LYS A 450 -1.42 13.76 -11.50
C LYS A 450 -0.13 12.94 -11.63
N LEU A 451 0.84 13.36 -12.44
CA LEU A 451 2.16 12.69 -12.53
C LEU A 451 2.97 12.85 -11.24
N VAL A 452 2.92 14.03 -10.59
CA VAL A 452 3.57 14.24 -9.28
C VAL A 452 2.96 13.31 -8.24
N LEU A 453 1.63 13.27 -8.13
CA LEU A 453 0.94 12.37 -7.19
C LEU A 453 1.18 10.89 -7.53
N THR A 454 1.30 10.53 -8.81
CA THR A 454 1.69 9.18 -9.25
C THR A 454 3.09 8.81 -8.76
N PHE A 455 4.03 9.75 -8.83
CA PHE A 455 5.36 9.57 -8.26
C PHE A 455 5.30 9.41 -6.73
N ASP A 456 4.49 10.23 -6.04
CA ASP A 456 4.31 10.17 -4.59
C ASP A 456 3.76 8.80 -4.16
N MET A 457 2.77 8.24 -4.87
CA MET A 457 2.22 6.89 -4.61
C MET A 457 3.30 5.81 -4.73
N LEU A 458 4.11 5.84 -5.79
CA LEU A 458 5.21 4.89 -5.98
C LEU A 458 6.32 5.07 -4.94
N ALA A 459 6.70 6.32 -4.63
CA ALA A 459 7.73 6.62 -3.64
C ALA A 459 7.30 6.20 -2.23
N GLY A 460 6.05 6.45 -1.86
CA GLY A 460 5.46 6.02 -0.60
C GLY A 460 5.47 4.50 -0.44
N ARG A 461 5.00 3.77 -1.47
CA ARG A 461 4.93 2.31 -1.45
C ARG A 461 6.29 1.65 -1.38
N LEU A 462 7.29 2.19 -2.09
CA LEU A 462 8.65 1.64 -2.20
C LEU A 462 9.61 2.20 -1.15
N GLU A 463 9.12 2.88 -0.13
CA GLU A 463 9.93 3.46 0.95
C GLU A 463 11.02 4.44 0.47
N LEU A 464 10.69 5.30 -0.47
CA LEU A 464 11.42 6.45 -1.01
C LEU A 464 12.66 6.09 -1.84
N TYR A 465 13.61 5.37 -1.25
CA TYR A 465 14.96 5.19 -1.83
C TYR A 465 14.98 4.46 -3.18
N PRO A 466 14.18 3.41 -3.45
CA PRO A 466 14.13 2.77 -4.76
C PRO A 466 13.76 3.75 -5.87
N MET A 467 12.79 4.64 -5.62
CA MET A 467 12.38 5.66 -6.58
C MET A 467 13.44 6.76 -6.75
N LEU A 468 13.98 7.28 -5.65
CA LEU A 468 15.01 8.33 -5.70
C LEU A 468 16.28 7.87 -6.40
N LEU A 469 16.67 6.62 -6.24
CA LEU A 469 17.86 6.06 -6.87
C LEU A 469 17.78 6.04 -8.40
N LEU A 470 16.56 5.96 -8.99
CA LEU A 470 16.39 6.05 -10.44
C LEU A 470 16.90 7.39 -11.01
N PHE A 471 16.80 8.46 -10.23
CA PHE A 471 17.25 9.80 -10.63
C PHE A 471 18.72 10.09 -10.33
N CYS A 472 19.46 9.15 -9.69
CA CYS A 472 20.87 9.31 -9.40
C CYS A 472 21.74 8.88 -10.59
N PRO A 473 22.43 9.80 -11.34
CA PRO A 473 23.22 9.43 -12.51
C PRO A 473 24.35 8.42 -12.20
N GLY A 474 24.88 8.45 -10.97
CA GLY A 474 25.93 7.55 -10.51
C GLY A 474 25.53 6.08 -10.49
N ILE A 475 24.21 5.77 -10.36
CA ILE A 475 23.73 4.40 -10.31
C ILE A 475 23.78 3.72 -11.69
N TRP A 476 23.59 4.52 -12.76
CA TRP A 476 23.53 4.04 -14.14
C TRP A 476 24.94 3.82 -14.75
N LYS A 477 26.01 4.33 -14.11
CA LYS A 477 27.38 4.12 -14.59
C LYS A 477 27.74 2.64 -14.49
N ILE A 478 28.23 2.07 -15.61
CA ILE A 478 28.79 0.73 -15.63
C ILE A 478 30.05 0.79 -14.78
N GLY A 479 30.00 0.23 -13.57
CA GLY A 479 31.20 0.09 -12.75
C GLY A 479 32.16 -0.84 -13.48
N LYS A 480 33.32 -0.34 -13.92
CA LYS A 480 34.46 -1.21 -14.14
C LYS A 480 34.73 -1.89 -12.81
N SER A 481 34.50 -3.21 -12.75
CA SER A 481 34.92 -4.05 -11.63
C SER A 481 36.40 -3.74 -11.37
N LYS A 482 36.71 -3.12 -10.21
CA LYS A 482 38.03 -3.18 -9.63
C LYS A 482 38.12 -4.46 -8.81
#